data_cd31938f070c5dd7e5a55ff6e9a8caeb
#
_entry.id   cd31938f070c5dd7e5a55ff6e9a8caeb
#
_cell.length_a   1.000
_cell.length_b   1.000
_cell.length_c   1.000
_cell.angle_alpha   90.00
_cell.angle_beta   90.00
_cell.angle_gamma   90.00
#
_symmetry.space_group_name_H-M   'P 1'
#
loop_
_entity.id
_entity.type
_entity.pdbx_description
1 polymer ?
#
loop_
_entity_poly.entity_id
_entity_poly.type
_entity_poly.pdbx_seq_one_letter_code
_entity_poly.pdbx_strand_id
1 'polypeptide(L)'
;MTPSLPPNPSLENLKKQAKSLQKSWQNGGSAALARVRAHHPKFTQTSDQTLRAIQPKLTDCQLILAREHGLENWPQLKAAVETAKRDQAEEFVTIACLCFDDPHYDHRTFHQRAHQILQADPALAGTTIWSAAAAGNAAAVHAFLEENPSLVNRPGPQGWSPLICACYSRVAPVDPTHSTFKAAKLLLERGADPNAFTLKRNTDERLDQTARRFTVLTGIFGGGSTGAANEPPHPRWRELAELLLKHGADPADEEALHNNPSDSLEILLRHGLKPSAPAHRQIAKGIANATLLGQALGVAALRGDADQVHLLLVSGARTSEPLNGKLPWQRAMERGHLSIARMLEQAHALTAPLTDLQQFVSNCLAGDKNAARALLQQSPDLIHRAPRNMVQRAVGTKRIEAVRLALDLGFDPNFIDDNAAIHAAGTFAEHEDILRLLLARGASLKLREPWYDGTGIGWADFFNFRVLRDRLLDEPEIDLFDALDFDRLDRIPEILARDPEALERPFAQCLTREPQPQDWQTPLARMVDQGKTEAVRALLQQGANSAARHPSGHSLLEVAQTKGHHEIVTLLEQHLIST
;
A
#
# COMPACT_ATOMS: atom_id res chain seq x y z
N MET A 1 19.35 -14.30 -31.02
CA MET A 1 18.08 -13.58 -30.83
C MET A 1 17.39 -14.18 -29.62
N THR A 2 17.05 -13.37 -28.64
CA THR A 2 16.27 -13.83 -27.50
C THR A 2 14.88 -14.27 -27.99
N PRO A 3 14.33 -15.42 -27.58
CA PRO A 3 13.01 -15.87 -28.01
C PRO A 3 11.96 -14.82 -27.62
N SER A 4 11.25 -14.26 -28.57
CA SER A 4 10.18 -13.29 -28.27
C SER A 4 8.82 -13.97 -28.38
N LEU A 5 8.28 -14.37 -27.25
CA LEU A 5 6.88 -14.74 -27.13
C LEU A 5 5.99 -13.48 -27.07
N PRO A 6 4.75 -13.54 -27.55
CA PRO A 6 3.80 -12.44 -27.35
C PRO A 6 3.53 -12.23 -25.83
N PRO A 7 3.06 -11.05 -25.40
CA PRO A 7 2.84 -10.75 -23.98
C PRO A 7 1.93 -11.74 -23.23
N ASN A 8 0.96 -12.37 -23.93
CA ASN A 8 0.08 -13.41 -23.37
C ASN A 8 0.14 -14.67 -24.26
N PRO A 9 1.19 -15.51 -24.12
CA PRO A 9 1.36 -16.65 -24.99
C PRO A 9 0.32 -17.73 -24.67
N SER A 10 -0.42 -18.17 -25.69
CA SER A 10 -1.43 -19.23 -25.57
C SER A 10 -1.08 -20.43 -26.43
N LEU A 11 -0.86 -21.58 -25.79
CA LEU A 11 -0.59 -22.84 -26.51
C LEU A 11 -1.76 -23.26 -27.42
N GLU A 12 -2.99 -22.96 -27.01
CA GLU A 12 -4.18 -23.23 -27.82
C GLU A 12 -4.19 -22.36 -29.08
N ASN A 13 -3.86 -21.09 -28.96
CA ASN A 13 -3.73 -20.18 -30.09
C ASN A 13 -2.62 -20.64 -31.04
N LEU A 14 -1.46 -20.99 -30.50
CA LEU A 14 -0.35 -21.54 -31.31
C LEU A 14 -0.74 -22.86 -32.04
N LYS A 15 -1.51 -23.74 -31.40
CA LYS A 15 -2.07 -24.93 -32.07
C LYS A 15 -3.05 -24.56 -33.20
N LYS A 16 -3.91 -23.54 -32.99
CA LYS A 16 -4.80 -23.01 -34.02
C LYS A 16 -4.01 -22.42 -35.20
N GLN A 17 -2.96 -21.65 -34.88
CA GLN A 17 -2.06 -21.09 -35.91
C GLN A 17 -1.36 -22.18 -36.72
N ALA A 18 -0.86 -23.25 -36.07
CA ALA A 18 -0.25 -24.39 -36.78
C ALA A 18 -1.20 -25.06 -37.76
N LYS A 19 -2.46 -25.28 -37.33
CA LYS A 19 -3.52 -25.84 -38.22
C LYS A 19 -3.87 -24.88 -39.36
N SER A 20 -3.96 -23.59 -39.09
CA SER A 20 -4.22 -22.56 -40.12
C SER A 20 -3.08 -22.48 -41.12
N LEU A 21 -1.82 -22.51 -40.65
CA LEU A 21 -0.65 -22.56 -41.53
C LEU A 21 -0.65 -23.80 -42.40
N GLN A 22 -0.97 -24.97 -41.84
CA GLN A 22 -1.08 -26.22 -42.57
C GLN A 22 -2.11 -26.11 -43.71
N LYS A 23 -3.32 -25.62 -43.43
CA LYS A 23 -4.37 -25.42 -44.44
C LYS A 23 -3.95 -24.40 -45.50
N SER A 24 -3.31 -23.29 -45.11
CA SER A 24 -2.83 -22.29 -46.07
C SER A 24 -1.70 -22.80 -46.95
N TRP A 25 -0.79 -23.61 -46.40
CA TRP A 25 0.26 -24.27 -47.18
C TRP A 25 -0.34 -25.29 -48.20
N GLN A 26 -1.28 -26.14 -47.75
CA GLN A 26 -2.00 -27.07 -48.64
C GLN A 26 -2.67 -26.37 -49.84
N ASN A 27 -3.20 -25.17 -49.60
CA ASN A 27 -3.85 -24.35 -50.62
C ASN A 27 -2.85 -23.50 -51.44
N GLY A 28 -1.56 -23.66 -51.24
CA GLY A 28 -0.50 -22.94 -51.97
C GLY A 28 -0.44 -21.44 -51.71
N GLY A 29 -0.92 -20.98 -50.54
CA GLY A 29 -0.91 -19.57 -50.14
C GLY A 29 0.50 -18.99 -50.11
N SER A 30 0.76 -17.91 -50.82
CA SER A 30 2.10 -17.30 -50.98
C SER A 30 2.76 -16.94 -49.67
N ALA A 31 2.01 -16.37 -48.70
CA ALA A 31 2.50 -16.04 -47.38
C ALA A 31 2.90 -17.30 -46.58
N ALA A 32 2.14 -18.39 -46.68
CA ALA A 32 2.50 -19.66 -46.03
C ALA A 32 3.79 -20.25 -46.62
N LEU A 33 3.92 -20.24 -47.94
CA LEU A 33 5.11 -20.74 -48.62
C LEU A 33 6.37 -19.90 -48.25
N ALA A 34 6.23 -18.60 -48.11
CA ALA A 34 7.31 -17.72 -47.65
C ALA A 34 7.76 -18.08 -46.21
N ARG A 35 6.83 -18.32 -45.28
CA ARG A 35 7.12 -18.77 -43.90
C ARG A 35 7.80 -20.14 -43.89
N VAL A 36 7.37 -21.09 -44.74
CA VAL A 36 8.01 -22.39 -44.86
C VAL A 36 9.48 -22.24 -45.27
N ARG A 37 9.78 -21.43 -46.28
CA ARG A 37 11.16 -21.18 -46.72
C ARG A 37 12.02 -20.48 -45.66
N ALA A 38 11.45 -19.53 -44.97
CA ALA A 38 12.18 -18.76 -43.96
C ALA A 38 12.54 -19.61 -42.73
N HIS A 39 11.67 -20.53 -42.30
CA HIS A 39 11.79 -21.17 -40.99
C HIS A 39 11.90 -22.70 -41.02
N HIS A 40 11.58 -23.41 -42.15
CA HIS A 40 11.70 -24.86 -42.19
C HIS A 40 13.07 -25.31 -42.74
N PRO A 41 13.91 -26.04 -41.99
CA PRO A 41 15.29 -26.30 -42.34
C PRO A 41 15.46 -27.12 -43.64
N LYS A 42 14.46 -27.92 -43.99
CA LYS A 42 14.50 -28.75 -45.19
C LYS A 42 14.07 -28.02 -46.48
N PHE A 43 13.43 -26.86 -46.38
CA PHE A 43 12.77 -26.20 -47.48
C PHE A 43 13.29 -24.78 -47.79
N THR A 44 14.41 -24.38 -47.24
CA THR A 44 14.99 -23.03 -47.38
C THR A 44 15.28 -22.63 -48.83
N GLN A 45 15.62 -23.59 -49.70
CA GLN A 45 15.93 -23.34 -51.13
C GLN A 45 14.90 -23.99 -52.07
N THR A 46 13.72 -24.39 -51.56
CA THR A 46 12.71 -25.11 -52.33
C THR A 46 11.82 -24.13 -53.10
N SER A 47 11.56 -24.44 -54.42
CA SER A 47 10.69 -23.62 -55.25
C SER A 47 9.22 -23.68 -54.79
N ASP A 48 8.44 -22.63 -55.10
CA ASP A 48 7.01 -22.60 -54.78
C ASP A 48 6.24 -23.74 -55.46
N GLN A 49 6.63 -24.11 -56.65
CA GLN A 49 6.02 -25.22 -57.39
C GLN A 49 6.22 -26.54 -56.63
N THR A 50 7.41 -26.80 -56.12
CA THR A 50 7.71 -28.00 -55.35
C THR A 50 6.99 -27.98 -53.99
N LEU A 51 6.98 -26.81 -53.29
CA LEU A 51 6.27 -26.66 -52.01
C LEU A 51 4.77 -26.89 -52.11
N ARG A 52 4.14 -26.51 -53.23
CA ARG A 52 2.73 -26.77 -53.50
C ARG A 52 2.42 -28.25 -53.73
N ALA A 53 3.39 -29.03 -54.19
CA ALA A 53 3.23 -30.48 -54.41
C ALA A 53 3.42 -31.30 -53.12
N ILE A 54 3.94 -30.67 -52.02
CA ILE A 54 4.16 -31.32 -50.73
C ILE A 54 2.89 -31.31 -49.92
N GLN A 55 2.53 -32.46 -49.35
CA GLN A 55 1.46 -32.56 -48.38
C GLN A 55 2.02 -32.25 -46.98
N PRO A 56 1.72 -31.05 -46.40
CA PRO A 56 2.35 -30.63 -45.15
C PRO A 56 1.81 -31.42 -43.96
N LYS A 57 2.71 -31.86 -43.10
CA LYS A 57 2.35 -32.44 -41.79
C LYS A 57 2.14 -31.31 -40.75
N LEU A 58 1.26 -31.56 -39.79
CA LEU A 58 1.06 -30.60 -38.69
C LEU A 58 2.37 -30.34 -37.91
N THR A 59 3.22 -31.35 -37.79
CA THR A 59 4.55 -31.26 -37.14
C THR A 59 5.50 -30.31 -37.87
N ASP A 60 5.41 -30.21 -39.21
CA ASP A 60 6.22 -29.27 -39.97
C ASP A 60 5.77 -27.82 -39.68
N CYS A 61 4.47 -27.59 -39.59
CA CYS A 61 3.91 -26.27 -39.23
C CYS A 61 4.20 -25.90 -37.78
N GLN A 62 4.19 -26.84 -36.88
CA GLN A 62 4.61 -26.64 -35.48
C GLN A 62 6.10 -26.27 -35.38
N LEU A 63 6.95 -26.90 -36.19
CA LEU A 63 8.38 -26.58 -36.27
C LEU A 63 8.60 -25.14 -36.78
N ILE A 64 7.87 -24.76 -37.83
CA ILE A 64 7.93 -23.40 -38.40
C ILE A 64 7.59 -22.36 -37.30
N LEU A 65 6.46 -22.55 -36.60
CA LEU A 65 6.05 -21.65 -35.52
C LEU A 65 7.09 -21.58 -34.41
N ALA A 66 7.69 -22.70 -33.99
CA ALA A 66 8.73 -22.68 -32.99
C ALA A 66 9.92 -21.83 -33.43
N ARG A 67 10.35 -21.96 -34.68
CA ARG A 67 11.49 -21.20 -35.23
C ARG A 67 11.19 -19.73 -35.50
N GLU A 68 9.96 -19.37 -35.80
CA GLU A 68 9.52 -17.97 -35.86
C GLU A 68 9.68 -17.25 -34.50
N HIS A 69 9.52 -18.00 -33.42
CA HIS A 69 9.78 -17.51 -32.05
C HIS A 69 11.23 -17.71 -31.57
N GLY A 70 12.17 -18.08 -32.49
CA GLY A 70 13.58 -18.26 -32.15
C GLY A 70 13.89 -19.57 -31.41
N LEU A 71 12.98 -20.55 -31.41
CA LEU A 71 13.12 -21.82 -30.70
C LEU A 71 13.36 -22.96 -31.70
N GLU A 72 14.08 -23.99 -31.30
CA GLU A 72 14.49 -25.05 -32.22
C GLU A 72 13.36 -25.99 -32.64
N ASN A 73 12.38 -26.21 -31.75
CA ASN A 73 11.32 -27.18 -31.95
C ASN A 73 10.06 -26.89 -31.12
N TRP A 74 8.97 -27.57 -31.45
CA TRP A 74 7.69 -27.43 -30.78
C TRP A 74 7.70 -27.74 -29.25
N PRO A 75 8.39 -28.79 -28.76
CA PRO A 75 8.55 -29.00 -27.33
C PRO A 75 9.19 -27.83 -26.60
N GLN A 76 10.22 -27.19 -27.16
CA GLN A 76 10.83 -25.98 -26.58
C GLN A 76 9.85 -24.81 -26.58
N LEU A 77 9.10 -24.60 -27.66
CA LEU A 77 8.05 -23.57 -27.70
C LEU A 77 6.98 -23.82 -26.64
N LYS A 78 6.55 -25.07 -26.48
CA LYS A 78 5.59 -25.44 -25.44
C LYS A 78 6.14 -25.14 -24.04
N ALA A 79 7.36 -25.55 -23.76
CA ALA A 79 8.01 -25.30 -22.47
C ALA A 79 8.16 -23.80 -22.20
N ALA A 80 8.54 -22.99 -23.19
CA ALA A 80 8.67 -21.55 -23.05
C ALA A 80 7.32 -20.86 -22.74
N VAL A 81 6.22 -21.31 -23.38
CA VAL A 81 4.86 -20.82 -23.08
C VAL A 81 4.43 -21.20 -21.66
N GLU A 82 4.70 -22.43 -21.24
CA GLU A 82 4.39 -22.89 -19.88
C GLU A 82 5.18 -22.11 -18.81
N THR A 83 6.46 -21.82 -19.08
CA THR A 83 7.28 -20.98 -18.21
C THR A 83 6.74 -19.57 -18.12
N ALA A 84 6.49 -18.92 -19.27
CA ALA A 84 5.94 -17.56 -19.29
C ALA A 84 4.59 -17.45 -18.56
N LYS A 85 3.73 -18.46 -18.67
CA LYS A 85 2.47 -18.49 -17.90
C LYS A 85 2.69 -18.66 -16.40
N ARG A 86 3.68 -19.46 -16.02
CA ARG A 86 4.03 -19.61 -14.61
C ARG A 86 4.57 -18.31 -14.04
N ASP A 87 5.49 -17.65 -14.74
CA ASP A 87 6.06 -16.36 -14.34
C ASP A 87 4.94 -15.30 -14.17
N GLN A 88 3.98 -15.29 -15.09
CA GLN A 88 2.83 -14.39 -15.03
C GLN A 88 1.88 -14.72 -13.86
N ALA A 89 1.68 -16.01 -13.55
CA ALA A 89 0.92 -16.44 -12.38
C ALA A 89 1.64 -16.08 -11.06
N GLU A 90 2.97 -16.12 -11.04
CA GLU A 90 3.80 -15.70 -9.90
C GLU A 90 3.75 -14.18 -9.69
N GLU A 91 3.86 -13.39 -10.77
CA GLU A 91 3.62 -11.94 -10.72
C GLU A 91 2.21 -11.64 -10.18
N PHE A 92 1.19 -12.31 -10.70
CA PHE A 92 -0.18 -12.15 -10.22
C PHE A 92 -0.30 -12.40 -8.72
N VAL A 93 0.24 -13.51 -8.20
CA VAL A 93 0.20 -13.82 -6.75
C VAL A 93 0.88 -12.72 -5.94
N THR A 94 2.03 -12.24 -6.39
CA THR A 94 2.81 -11.21 -5.69
C THR A 94 2.02 -9.92 -5.51
N ILE A 95 1.33 -9.46 -6.55
CA ILE A 95 0.59 -8.19 -6.50
C ILE A 95 -0.88 -8.34 -6.08
N ALA A 96 -1.40 -9.57 -6.00
CA ALA A 96 -2.75 -9.89 -5.52
C ALA A 96 -2.86 -9.92 -4.00
N CYS A 97 -1.77 -10.30 -3.33
CA CYS A 97 -1.73 -10.53 -1.89
C CYS A 97 -1.11 -9.34 -1.15
N LEU A 98 -1.51 -9.13 0.11
CA LEU A 98 -0.86 -8.15 0.98
C LEU A 98 0.64 -8.46 1.10
N CYS A 99 1.47 -7.43 0.98
CA CYS A 99 2.91 -7.53 1.13
C CYS A 99 3.36 -6.67 2.31
N PHE A 100 3.72 -7.30 3.42
CA PHE A 100 4.21 -6.62 4.61
C PHE A 100 5.71 -6.29 4.56
N ASP A 101 6.43 -6.74 3.51
CA ASP A 101 7.89 -6.62 3.40
C ASP A 101 8.35 -5.40 2.59
N ASP A 102 7.49 -4.84 1.73
CA ASP A 102 7.82 -3.72 0.87
C ASP A 102 7.24 -2.41 1.44
N PRO A 103 8.07 -1.45 1.90
CA PRO A 103 7.59 -0.16 2.39
C PRO A 103 7.00 0.74 1.29
N HIS A 104 7.30 0.44 0.01
CA HIS A 104 6.77 1.14 -1.15
C HIS A 104 5.58 0.43 -1.79
N TYR A 105 5.05 -0.61 -1.13
CA TYR A 105 3.93 -1.37 -1.62
C TYR A 105 2.65 -0.52 -1.64
N ASP A 106 2.24 -0.14 -2.85
CA ASP A 106 0.94 0.48 -3.09
C ASP A 106 -0.11 -0.61 -3.39
N HIS A 107 -0.74 -1.11 -2.33
CA HIS A 107 -1.72 -2.19 -2.43
C HIS A 107 -2.88 -1.87 -3.39
N ARG A 108 -3.29 -0.59 -3.56
CA ARG A 108 -4.39 -0.23 -4.46
C ARG A 108 -4.01 -0.41 -5.92
N THR A 109 -2.90 0.18 -6.31
CA THR A 109 -2.37 0.05 -7.67
C THR A 109 -2.06 -1.40 -7.99
N PHE A 110 -1.45 -2.13 -7.07
CA PHE A 110 -1.12 -3.53 -7.26
C PHE A 110 -2.35 -4.43 -7.35
N HIS A 111 -3.35 -4.27 -6.47
CA HIS A 111 -4.58 -5.07 -6.53
C HIS A 111 -5.42 -4.75 -7.78
N GLN A 112 -5.44 -3.50 -8.25
CA GLN A 112 -6.06 -3.12 -9.52
C GLN A 112 -5.34 -3.77 -10.70
N ARG A 113 -4.00 -3.71 -10.72
CA ARG A 113 -3.19 -4.38 -11.75
C ARG A 113 -3.38 -5.89 -11.73
N ALA A 114 -3.40 -6.52 -10.55
CA ALA A 114 -3.69 -7.94 -10.42
C ALA A 114 -5.07 -8.30 -11.00
N HIS A 115 -6.08 -7.49 -10.73
CA HIS A 115 -7.42 -7.67 -11.30
C HIS A 115 -7.41 -7.55 -12.83
N GLN A 116 -6.71 -6.56 -13.38
CA GLN A 116 -6.56 -6.38 -14.84
C GLN A 116 -5.84 -7.57 -15.51
N ILE A 117 -4.76 -8.07 -14.89
CA ILE A 117 -4.04 -9.25 -15.37
C ILE A 117 -4.97 -10.46 -15.39
N LEU A 118 -5.75 -10.67 -14.34
CA LEU A 118 -6.70 -11.79 -14.26
C LEU A 118 -7.88 -11.65 -15.23
N GLN A 119 -8.32 -10.42 -15.51
CA GLN A 119 -9.32 -10.14 -16.56
C GLN A 119 -8.77 -10.46 -17.96
N ALA A 120 -7.49 -10.11 -18.22
CA ALA A 120 -6.85 -10.34 -19.50
C ALA A 120 -6.56 -11.83 -19.77
N ASP A 121 -6.19 -12.61 -18.75
CA ASP A 121 -6.03 -14.06 -18.81
C ASP A 121 -6.66 -14.75 -17.58
N PRO A 122 -7.97 -15.07 -17.61
CA PRO A 122 -8.63 -15.78 -16.52
C PRO A 122 -8.06 -17.19 -16.24
N ALA A 123 -7.32 -17.79 -17.19
CA ALA A 123 -6.69 -19.09 -16.99
C ALA A 123 -5.59 -19.06 -15.94
N LEU A 124 -5.03 -17.90 -15.62
CA LEU A 124 -4.05 -17.73 -14.55
C LEU A 124 -4.60 -18.19 -13.18
N ALA A 125 -5.91 -18.07 -12.96
CA ALA A 125 -6.59 -18.60 -11.77
C ALA A 125 -6.53 -20.13 -11.63
N GLY A 126 -5.95 -20.84 -12.58
CA GLY A 126 -5.78 -22.30 -12.55
C GLY A 126 -4.37 -22.76 -12.95
N THR A 127 -3.41 -21.85 -13.08
CA THR A 127 -2.05 -22.17 -13.54
C THR A 127 -1.20 -22.84 -12.46
N THR A 128 -1.33 -22.38 -11.22
CA THR A 128 -0.66 -22.94 -10.03
C THR A 128 -1.63 -23.00 -8.86
N ILE A 129 -1.35 -23.81 -7.84
CA ILE A 129 -2.17 -23.85 -6.62
C ILE A 129 -2.18 -22.49 -5.90
N TRP A 130 -1.08 -21.75 -5.95
CA TRP A 130 -0.96 -20.42 -5.31
C TRP A 130 -1.79 -19.37 -6.05
N SER A 131 -1.75 -19.35 -7.39
CA SER A 131 -2.59 -18.44 -8.18
C SER A 131 -4.07 -18.81 -8.08
N ALA A 132 -4.40 -20.11 -8.01
CA ALA A 132 -5.76 -20.57 -7.77
C ALA A 132 -6.28 -20.14 -6.38
N ALA A 133 -5.46 -20.26 -5.35
CA ALA A 133 -5.81 -19.83 -4.00
C ALA A 133 -5.99 -18.30 -3.92
N ALA A 134 -5.08 -17.53 -4.51
CA ALA A 134 -5.14 -16.07 -4.54
C ALA A 134 -6.34 -15.54 -5.35
N ALA A 135 -6.69 -16.20 -6.46
CA ALA A 135 -7.86 -15.86 -7.28
C ALA A 135 -9.19 -16.40 -6.69
N GLY A 136 -9.13 -17.26 -5.66
CA GLY A 136 -10.30 -17.89 -5.05
C GLY A 136 -10.91 -19.02 -5.86
N ASN A 137 -10.17 -19.61 -6.82
CA ASN A 137 -10.61 -20.76 -7.62
C ASN A 137 -10.51 -22.06 -6.83
N ALA A 138 -11.49 -22.31 -5.97
CA ALA A 138 -11.52 -23.50 -5.12
C ALA A 138 -11.56 -24.82 -5.93
N ALA A 139 -12.14 -24.82 -7.13
CA ALA A 139 -12.19 -25.99 -7.99
C ALA A 139 -10.78 -26.36 -8.50
N ALA A 140 -9.99 -25.38 -8.92
CA ALA A 140 -8.60 -25.63 -9.31
C ALA A 140 -7.73 -26.03 -8.11
N VAL A 141 -7.90 -25.39 -6.94
CA VAL A 141 -7.24 -25.84 -5.69
C VAL A 141 -7.55 -27.30 -5.39
N HIS A 142 -8.82 -27.70 -5.49
CA HIS A 142 -9.22 -29.08 -5.33
C HIS A 142 -8.49 -30.02 -6.30
N ALA A 143 -8.48 -29.71 -7.59
CA ALA A 143 -7.84 -30.51 -8.61
C ALA A 143 -6.33 -30.70 -8.34
N PHE A 144 -5.61 -29.62 -7.97
CA PHE A 144 -4.21 -29.70 -7.61
C PHE A 144 -3.95 -30.60 -6.39
N LEU A 145 -4.82 -30.56 -5.38
CA LEU A 145 -4.68 -31.38 -4.19
C LEU A 145 -5.07 -32.84 -4.41
N GLU A 146 -6.00 -33.15 -5.34
CA GLU A 146 -6.27 -34.53 -5.76
C GLU A 146 -5.07 -35.14 -6.51
N GLU A 147 -4.41 -34.33 -7.37
CA GLU A 147 -3.22 -34.79 -8.08
C GLU A 147 -2.00 -34.93 -7.16
N ASN A 148 -1.81 -33.94 -6.26
CA ASN A 148 -0.68 -33.94 -5.34
C ASN A 148 -1.06 -33.32 -3.97
N PRO A 149 -1.47 -34.13 -2.99
CA PRO A 149 -1.85 -33.66 -1.64
C PRO A 149 -0.74 -32.90 -0.91
N SER A 150 0.54 -33.13 -1.22
CA SER A 150 1.67 -32.45 -0.58
C SER A 150 1.74 -30.96 -0.87
N LEU A 151 0.99 -30.48 -1.85
CA LEU A 151 0.94 -29.06 -2.20
C LEU A 151 0.23 -28.20 -1.14
N VAL A 152 -0.57 -28.79 -0.24
CA VAL A 152 -1.42 -28.08 0.72
C VAL A 152 -0.66 -27.06 1.57
N ASN A 153 0.58 -27.40 2.00
CA ASN A 153 1.45 -26.53 2.78
C ASN A 153 2.74 -26.13 2.05
N ARG A 154 2.85 -26.46 0.76
CA ARG A 154 4.07 -26.21 0.02
C ARG A 154 4.28 -24.72 -0.19
N PRO A 155 5.45 -24.14 0.18
CA PRO A 155 5.78 -22.76 -0.11
C PRO A 155 5.82 -22.50 -1.62
N GLY A 156 5.23 -21.36 -2.03
CA GLY A 156 5.31 -20.85 -3.38
C GLY A 156 6.49 -19.89 -3.57
N PRO A 157 6.49 -19.12 -4.66
CA PRO A 157 7.59 -18.23 -5.04
C PRO A 157 7.98 -17.21 -3.96
N GLN A 158 6.98 -16.68 -3.23
CA GLN A 158 7.20 -15.72 -2.14
C GLN A 158 7.44 -16.40 -0.77
N GLY A 159 7.66 -17.71 -0.74
CA GLY A 159 7.66 -18.49 0.48
C GLY A 159 6.26 -18.70 1.10
N TRP A 160 5.20 -18.28 0.43
CA TRP A 160 3.83 -18.35 0.94
C TRP A 160 3.17 -19.68 0.63
N SER A 161 2.50 -20.27 1.63
CA SER A 161 1.63 -21.42 1.41
C SER A 161 0.37 -21.01 0.64
N PRO A 162 -0.37 -21.97 0.02
CA PRO A 162 -1.65 -21.67 -0.62
C PRO A 162 -2.66 -21.00 0.32
N LEU A 163 -2.66 -21.37 1.60
CA LEU A 163 -3.54 -20.75 2.60
C LEU A 163 -3.20 -19.27 2.83
N ILE A 164 -1.92 -18.92 2.91
CA ILE A 164 -1.49 -17.51 2.97
C ILE A 164 -1.99 -16.76 1.72
N CYS A 165 -1.82 -17.31 0.52
CA CYS A 165 -2.29 -16.67 -0.71
C CYS A 165 -3.81 -16.42 -0.69
N ALA A 166 -4.62 -17.37 -0.22
CA ALA A 166 -6.07 -17.20 -0.09
C ALA A 166 -6.45 -16.13 0.95
N CYS A 167 -5.76 -16.09 2.10
CA CYS A 167 -6.05 -15.16 3.20
C CYS A 167 -5.53 -13.73 2.95
N TYR A 168 -4.43 -13.61 2.21
CA TYR A 168 -3.78 -12.32 1.94
C TYR A 168 -4.31 -11.63 0.68
N SER A 169 -4.93 -12.37 -0.25
CA SER A 169 -5.46 -11.79 -1.49
C SER A 169 -6.55 -10.74 -1.22
N ARG A 170 -6.46 -9.64 -1.97
CA ARG A 170 -7.45 -8.54 -1.96
C ARG A 170 -8.03 -8.29 -3.35
N VAL A 171 -7.76 -9.20 -4.28
CA VAL A 171 -8.26 -9.08 -5.66
C VAL A 171 -9.75 -9.42 -5.70
N ALA A 172 -10.52 -8.52 -6.32
CA ALA A 172 -11.92 -8.82 -6.64
C ALA A 172 -12.00 -9.99 -7.63
N PRO A 173 -12.87 -10.99 -7.39
CA PRO A 173 -12.98 -12.13 -8.29
C PRO A 173 -13.48 -11.69 -9.68
N VAL A 174 -12.85 -12.20 -10.73
CA VAL A 174 -13.29 -12.01 -12.13
C VAL A 174 -14.41 -12.99 -12.47
N ASP A 175 -14.31 -14.22 -11.96
CA ASP A 175 -15.36 -15.24 -12.06
C ASP A 175 -16.22 -15.21 -10.79
N PRO A 176 -17.55 -15.06 -10.89
CA PRO A 176 -18.45 -15.00 -9.73
C PRO A 176 -18.49 -16.31 -8.91
N THR A 177 -18.03 -17.43 -9.45
CA THR A 177 -17.91 -18.69 -8.71
C THR A 177 -16.68 -18.74 -7.81
N HIS A 178 -15.69 -17.88 -8.04
CA HIS A 178 -14.46 -17.80 -7.29
C HIS A 178 -14.68 -17.12 -5.92
N SER A 179 -14.02 -17.64 -4.91
CA SER A 179 -14.07 -17.12 -3.55
C SER A 179 -12.84 -17.56 -2.76
N THR A 180 -12.04 -16.60 -2.33
CA THR A 180 -10.88 -16.86 -1.45
C THR A 180 -11.28 -17.54 -0.14
N PHE A 181 -12.48 -17.23 0.38
CA PHE A 181 -13.04 -17.94 1.53
C PHE A 181 -13.27 -19.43 1.25
N LYS A 182 -13.86 -19.78 0.09
CA LYS A 182 -14.08 -21.18 -0.27
C LYS A 182 -12.75 -21.90 -0.50
N ALA A 183 -11.78 -21.24 -1.10
CA ALA A 183 -10.44 -21.77 -1.28
C ALA A 183 -9.73 -22.03 0.06
N ALA A 184 -9.76 -21.05 0.98
CA ALA A 184 -9.20 -21.20 2.33
C ALA A 184 -9.88 -22.32 3.12
N LYS A 185 -11.22 -22.41 3.06
CA LYS A 185 -11.98 -23.48 3.70
C LYS A 185 -11.54 -24.87 3.20
N LEU A 186 -11.46 -25.03 1.88
CA LEU A 186 -11.01 -26.29 1.27
C LEU A 186 -9.58 -26.63 1.69
N LEU A 187 -8.67 -25.66 1.69
CA LEU A 187 -7.29 -25.86 2.10
C LEU A 187 -7.20 -26.33 3.55
N LEU A 188 -7.95 -25.71 4.48
CA LEU A 188 -8.01 -26.12 5.89
C LEU A 188 -8.60 -27.52 6.06
N GLU A 189 -9.67 -27.86 5.33
CA GLU A 189 -10.25 -29.21 5.32
C GLU A 189 -9.28 -30.27 4.77
N ARG A 190 -8.28 -29.87 3.99
CA ARG A 190 -7.22 -30.74 3.45
C ARG A 190 -5.92 -30.68 4.24
N GLY A 191 -5.92 -30.06 5.43
CA GLY A 191 -4.80 -30.06 6.36
C GLY A 191 -3.79 -28.93 6.12
N ALA A 192 -4.22 -27.81 5.57
CA ALA A 192 -3.41 -26.60 5.57
C ALA A 192 -3.13 -26.14 7.01
N ASP A 193 -1.90 -25.71 7.27
CA ASP A 193 -1.49 -25.17 8.57
C ASP A 193 -2.19 -23.84 8.86
N PRO A 194 -3.12 -23.76 9.84
CA PRO A 194 -3.81 -22.55 10.19
C PRO A 194 -2.90 -21.50 10.87
N ASN A 195 -1.68 -21.89 11.25
CA ASN A 195 -0.63 -21.05 11.82
C ASN A 195 0.48 -20.70 10.81
N ALA A 196 0.24 -20.95 9.52
CA ALA A 196 1.17 -20.57 8.48
C ALA A 196 1.46 -19.07 8.55
N PHE A 197 2.72 -18.68 8.35
CA PHE A 197 3.19 -17.30 8.50
C PHE A 197 4.25 -16.94 7.46
N THR A 198 4.44 -15.64 7.28
CA THR A 198 5.61 -15.05 6.63
C THR A 198 6.42 -14.25 7.64
N LEU A 199 7.71 -14.04 7.36
CA LEU A 199 8.60 -13.24 8.20
C LEU A 199 8.83 -11.90 7.54
N LYS A 200 8.62 -10.81 8.30
CA LYS A 200 9.00 -9.46 7.89
C LYS A 200 10.22 -9.00 8.68
N ARG A 201 11.17 -8.37 7.98
CA ARG A 201 12.25 -7.57 8.58
C ARG A 201 12.06 -6.12 8.19
N ASN A 202 12.31 -5.20 9.12
CA ASN A 202 12.35 -3.79 8.75
C ASN A 202 13.55 -3.56 7.81
N THR A 203 13.30 -2.85 6.72
CA THR A 203 14.36 -2.40 5.79
C THR A 203 15.05 -1.14 6.29
N ASP A 204 14.41 -0.37 7.16
CA ASP A 204 14.99 0.81 7.80
C ASP A 204 15.87 0.40 8.98
N GLU A 205 17.18 0.60 8.86
CA GLU A 205 18.17 0.26 9.89
C GLU A 205 17.96 0.99 11.22
N ARG A 206 17.24 2.11 11.22
CA ARG A 206 16.87 2.87 12.42
C ARG A 206 15.77 2.20 13.24
N LEU A 207 15.04 1.28 12.64
CA LEU A 207 13.96 0.54 13.27
C LEU A 207 14.46 -0.81 13.80
N ASP A 208 13.63 -1.44 14.63
CA ASP A 208 13.90 -2.77 15.13
C ASP A 208 14.06 -3.80 14.00
N GLN A 209 15.24 -4.43 13.93
CA GLN A 209 15.59 -5.42 12.91
C GLN A 209 15.09 -6.84 13.25
N THR A 210 14.36 -7.02 14.36
CA THR A 210 13.81 -8.32 14.74
C THR A 210 12.77 -8.76 13.71
N ALA A 211 12.94 -9.97 13.16
CA ALA A 211 11.98 -10.52 12.23
C ALA A 211 10.62 -10.73 12.93
N ARG A 212 9.55 -10.22 12.34
CA ARG A 212 8.17 -10.36 12.82
C ARG A 212 7.45 -11.46 12.07
N ARG A 213 6.61 -12.19 12.77
CA ARG A 213 5.75 -13.22 12.18
C ARG A 213 4.40 -12.60 11.81
N PHE A 214 4.07 -12.64 10.54
CA PHE A 214 2.76 -12.27 10.03
C PHE A 214 2.02 -13.54 9.65
N THR A 215 1.08 -13.94 10.46
CA THR A 215 0.30 -15.19 10.30
C THR A 215 -0.87 -14.98 9.34
N VAL A 216 -1.57 -16.07 9.01
CA VAL A 216 -2.83 -15.98 8.25
C VAL A 216 -3.88 -15.13 8.98
N LEU A 217 -3.92 -15.15 10.33
CA LEU A 217 -4.80 -14.26 11.11
C LEU A 217 -4.42 -12.80 10.94
N THR A 218 -3.12 -12.45 11.05
CA THR A 218 -2.65 -11.09 10.74
C THR A 218 -3.10 -10.65 9.35
N GLY A 219 -2.93 -11.53 8.35
CA GLY A 219 -3.29 -11.21 6.97
C GLY A 219 -4.78 -10.95 6.77
N ILE A 220 -5.68 -11.73 7.36
CA ILE A 220 -7.12 -11.51 7.19
C ILE A 220 -7.61 -10.25 7.92
N PHE A 221 -7.01 -9.90 9.06
CA PHE A 221 -7.36 -8.67 9.76
C PHE A 221 -6.81 -7.42 9.07
N GLY A 222 -5.75 -7.57 8.28
CA GLY A 222 -5.01 -6.43 7.74
C GLY A 222 -4.25 -5.68 8.84
N GLY A 223 -3.81 -4.47 8.58
CA GLY A 223 -3.12 -3.67 9.58
C GLY A 223 -1.72 -4.20 9.91
N GLY A 224 -1.49 -4.58 11.14
CA GLY A 224 -0.15 -4.91 11.64
C GLY A 224 0.64 -3.64 12.00
N SER A 225 1.96 -3.67 11.89
CA SER A 225 2.81 -2.52 12.26
C SER A 225 2.74 -1.33 11.30
N THR A 226 2.18 -1.51 10.11
CA THR A 226 2.04 -0.48 9.07
C THR A 226 0.70 0.23 9.08
N GLY A 227 -0.29 -0.32 9.79
CA GLY A 227 -1.62 0.26 9.97
C GLY A 227 -2.64 -0.15 8.90
N ALA A 228 -3.91 -0.16 9.29
CA ALA A 228 -5.02 -0.64 8.47
C ALA A 228 -5.29 0.20 7.20
N ALA A 229 -4.77 1.41 7.12
CA ALA A 229 -4.90 2.25 5.94
C ALA A 229 -4.16 1.66 4.73
N ASN A 230 -3.00 1.04 4.96
CA ASN A 230 -2.18 0.44 3.93
C ASN A 230 -2.48 -1.05 3.74
N GLU A 231 -2.94 -1.72 4.80
CA GLU A 231 -3.19 -3.15 4.82
C GLU A 231 -4.68 -3.40 5.13
N PRO A 232 -5.57 -3.29 4.13
CA PRO A 232 -7.01 -3.41 4.37
C PRO A 232 -7.38 -4.82 4.85
N PRO A 233 -8.40 -4.96 5.71
CA PRO A 233 -8.88 -6.27 6.14
C PRO A 233 -9.45 -7.04 4.94
N HIS A 234 -9.40 -8.39 5.04
CA HIS A 234 -10.06 -9.23 4.05
C HIS A 234 -11.58 -8.97 4.09
N PRO A 235 -12.28 -8.88 2.92
CA PRO A 235 -13.72 -8.57 2.90
C PRO A 235 -14.59 -9.51 3.75
N ARG A 236 -14.13 -10.74 3.97
CA ARG A 236 -14.79 -11.76 4.81
C ARG A 236 -13.93 -12.15 6.02
N TRP A 237 -13.27 -11.20 6.63
CA TRP A 237 -12.32 -11.47 7.71
C TRP A 237 -12.99 -12.14 8.94
N ARG A 238 -14.24 -11.79 9.28
CA ARG A 238 -14.93 -12.38 10.43
C ARG A 238 -15.13 -13.88 10.25
N GLU A 239 -15.68 -14.28 9.10
CA GLU A 239 -15.91 -15.70 8.81
C GLU A 239 -14.59 -16.48 8.65
N LEU A 240 -13.56 -15.86 8.09
CA LEU A 240 -12.23 -16.47 7.99
C LEU A 240 -11.58 -16.62 9.36
N ALA A 241 -11.69 -15.64 10.26
CA ALA A 241 -11.17 -15.74 11.62
C ALA A 241 -11.81 -16.90 12.37
N GLU A 242 -13.16 -16.98 12.35
CA GLU A 242 -13.89 -18.10 12.95
C GLU A 242 -13.46 -19.46 12.38
N LEU A 243 -13.26 -19.52 11.06
CA LEU A 243 -12.83 -20.74 10.38
C LEU A 243 -11.41 -21.15 10.77
N LEU A 244 -10.46 -20.23 10.75
CA LEU A 244 -9.06 -20.46 11.12
C LEU A 244 -8.92 -20.89 12.58
N LEU A 245 -9.58 -20.19 13.49
CA LEU A 245 -9.55 -20.48 14.92
C LEU A 245 -10.17 -21.86 15.24
N LYS A 246 -11.26 -22.24 14.53
CA LYS A 246 -11.84 -23.60 14.63
C LYS A 246 -10.90 -24.68 14.12
N HIS A 247 -9.99 -24.37 13.20
CA HIS A 247 -8.99 -25.32 12.70
C HIS A 247 -7.67 -25.25 13.47
N GLY A 248 -7.61 -24.50 14.58
CA GLY A 248 -6.46 -24.49 15.47
C GLY A 248 -5.46 -23.36 15.23
N ALA A 249 -5.88 -22.25 14.58
CA ALA A 249 -5.07 -21.04 14.61
C ALA A 249 -4.89 -20.56 16.05
N ASP A 250 -3.70 -20.12 16.39
CA ASP A 250 -3.39 -19.59 17.72
C ASP A 250 -4.01 -18.21 17.91
N PRO A 251 -4.97 -18.01 18.84
CA PRO A 251 -5.54 -16.71 19.12
C PRO A 251 -4.55 -15.73 19.76
N ALA A 252 -3.41 -16.20 20.27
CA ALA A 252 -2.35 -15.37 20.84
C ALA A 252 -1.43 -14.76 19.77
N ASP A 253 -2.00 -14.28 18.68
CA ASP A 253 -1.28 -13.61 17.60
C ASP A 253 -1.03 -12.14 17.94
N GLU A 254 0.22 -11.82 18.22
CA GLU A 254 0.65 -10.48 18.67
C GLU A 254 0.49 -9.42 17.58
N GLU A 255 0.82 -9.74 16.33
CA GLU A 255 0.67 -8.80 15.21
C GLU A 255 -0.81 -8.58 14.87
N ALA A 256 -1.64 -9.61 14.98
CA ALA A 256 -3.08 -9.51 14.81
C ALA A 256 -3.73 -8.58 15.85
N LEU A 257 -3.20 -8.50 17.06
CA LEU A 257 -3.71 -7.65 18.15
C LEU A 257 -3.21 -6.20 18.08
N HIS A 258 -2.10 -5.94 17.38
CA HIS A 258 -1.40 -4.64 17.48
C HIS A 258 -2.20 -3.48 16.89
N ASN A 259 -2.89 -3.65 15.79
CA ASN A 259 -3.57 -2.58 15.06
C ASN A 259 -5.05 -2.85 14.75
N ASN A 260 -5.65 -3.83 15.41
CA ASN A 260 -6.98 -4.30 15.04
C ASN A 260 -8.12 -3.62 15.80
N PRO A 261 -9.30 -3.52 15.16
CA PRO A 261 -10.52 -3.02 15.81
C PRO A 261 -10.98 -3.95 16.94
N SER A 262 -11.79 -3.42 17.84
CA SER A 262 -12.34 -4.12 19.02
C SER A 262 -12.99 -5.47 18.67
N ASP A 263 -13.64 -5.56 17.51
CA ASP A 263 -14.32 -6.77 17.03
C ASP A 263 -13.37 -7.98 16.84
N SER A 264 -12.11 -7.75 16.40
CA SER A 264 -11.14 -8.84 16.22
C SER A 264 -10.68 -9.40 17.57
N LEU A 265 -10.47 -8.52 18.55
CA LEU A 265 -10.14 -8.93 19.92
C LEU A 265 -11.23 -9.81 20.54
N GLU A 266 -12.52 -9.45 20.35
CA GLU A 266 -13.64 -10.24 20.84
C GLU A 266 -13.65 -11.67 20.26
N ILE A 267 -13.38 -11.81 18.96
CA ILE A 267 -13.30 -13.14 18.32
C ILE A 267 -12.16 -13.95 18.92
N LEU A 268 -10.97 -13.35 19.09
CA LEU A 268 -9.81 -14.04 19.67
C LEU A 268 -10.06 -14.47 21.12
N LEU A 269 -10.69 -13.61 21.92
CA LEU A 269 -11.08 -13.94 23.31
C LEU A 269 -12.08 -15.11 23.37
N ARG A 270 -13.11 -15.10 22.52
CA ARG A 270 -14.08 -16.22 22.42
C ARG A 270 -13.42 -17.53 22.03
N HIS A 271 -12.32 -17.50 21.30
CA HIS A 271 -11.56 -18.67 20.89
C HIS A 271 -10.37 -18.99 21.80
N GLY A 272 -10.34 -18.42 23.01
CA GLY A 272 -9.43 -18.86 24.06
C GLY A 272 -8.14 -18.05 24.21
N LEU A 273 -8.06 -16.82 23.67
CA LEU A 273 -6.98 -15.91 24.03
C LEU A 273 -6.99 -15.68 25.54
N LYS A 274 -5.90 -16.06 26.21
CA LYS A 274 -5.80 -16.01 27.67
C LYS A 274 -5.22 -14.66 28.14
N PRO A 275 -5.67 -14.13 29.31
CA PRO A 275 -5.11 -12.92 29.90
C PRO A 275 -3.59 -13.03 30.16
N SER A 276 -3.11 -14.26 30.43
CA SER A 276 -1.70 -14.54 30.70
C SER A 276 -0.88 -14.84 29.44
N ALA A 277 -1.46 -14.76 28.23
CA ALA A 277 -0.72 -15.00 26.99
C ALA A 277 0.49 -14.05 26.90
N PRO A 278 1.72 -14.57 26.72
CA PRO A 278 2.92 -13.74 26.75
C PRO A 278 3.03 -12.84 25.53
N ALA A 279 3.55 -11.62 25.74
CA ALA A 279 3.96 -10.72 24.66
C ALA A 279 5.46 -10.92 24.40
N HIS A 280 5.83 -11.08 23.13
CA HIS A 280 7.21 -11.30 22.71
C HIS A 280 7.83 -10.10 22.00
N ARG A 281 7.04 -9.06 21.72
CA ARG A 281 7.52 -7.86 21.02
C ARG A 281 8.54 -7.07 21.83
N GLN A 282 9.47 -6.44 21.11
CA GLN A 282 10.44 -5.52 21.72
C GLN A 282 9.79 -4.30 22.40
N ILE A 283 8.51 -4.01 22.13
CA ILE A 283 7.74 -2.99 22.87
C ILE A 283 7.70 -3.31 24.37
N ALA A 284 7.80 -4.59 24.71
CA ALA A 284 7.92 -5.08 26.09
C ALA A 284 9.36 -5.12 26.62
N LYS A 285 10.32 -4.44 25.97
CA LYS A 285 11.73 -4.41 26.41
C LYS A 285 11.84 -4.01 27.87
N GLY A 286 12.42 -4.90 28.67
CA GLY A 286 12.64 -4.67 30.10
C GLY A 286 11.43 -5.02 30.99
N ILE A 287 10.32 -5.53 30.46
CA ILE A 287 9.17 -5.96 31.24
C ILE A 287 9.19 -7.48 31.34
N ALA A 288 9.60 -8.00 32.49
CA ALA A 288 9.49 -9.41 32.76
C ALA A 288 8.00 -9.83 32.77
N ASN A 289 7.67 -10.88 31.99
CA ASN A 289 6.32 -11.44 31.91
C ASN A 289 5.22 -10.50 31.39
N ALA A 290 5.54 -9.62 30.44
CA ALA A 290 4.53 -8.83 29.73
C ALA A 290 3.49 -9.73 29.07
N THR A 291 2.22 -9.32 29.09
CA THR A 291 1.10 -10.05 28.49
C THR A 291 0.56 -9.33 27.27
N LEU A 292 0.02 -10.10 26.31
CA LEU A 292 -0.58 -9.52 25.10
C LEU A 292 -1.72 -8.55 25.45
N LEU A 293 -2.61 -8.94 26.39
CA LEU A 293 -3.73 -8.07 26.77
C LEU A 293 -3.26 -6.82 27.53
N GLY A 294 -2.21 -6.90 28.33
CA GLY A 294 -1.62 -5.74 29.02
C GLY A 294 -1.01 -4.74 28.04
N GLN A 295 -0.27 -5.24 27.04
CA GLN A 295 0.27 -4.40 25.96
C GLN A 295 -0.84 -3.80 25.09
N ALA A 296 -1.86 -4.58 24.73
CA ALA A 296 -3.02 -4.10 24.00
C ALA A 296 -3.77 -3.01 24.78
N LEU A 297 -3.89 -3.13 26.12
CA LEU A 297 -4.48 -2.12 26.99
C LEU A 297 -3.71 -0.80 26.94
N GLY A 298 -2.37 -0.87 26.97
CA GLY A 298 -1.52 0.31 26.81
C GLY A 298 -1.73 1.01 25.47
N VAL A 299 -1.86 0.25 24.38
CA VAL A 299 -2.14 0.77 23.03
C VAL A 299 -3.54 1.36 22.93
N ALA A 300 -4.58 0.68 23.44
CA ALA A 300 -5.96 1.17 23.45
C ALA A 300 -6.09 2.47 24.27
N ALA A 301 -5.43 2.55 25.43
CA ALA A 301 -5.39 3.74 26.26
C ALA A 301 -4.68 4.91 25.55
N LEU A 302 -3.62 4.65 24.80
CA LEU A 302 -2.91 5.64 24.00
C LEU A 302 -3.76 6.18 22.84
N ARG A 303 -4.54 5.30 22.19
CA ARG A 303 -5.39 5.63 21.03
C ARG A 303 -6.72 6.30 21.41
N GLY A 304 -7.16 6.14 22.65
CA GLY A 304 -8.45 6.66 23.09
C GLY A 304 -9.64 5.73 22.77
N ASP A 305 -9.37 4.46 22.53
CA ASP A 305 -10.39 3.44 22.23
C ASP A 305 -11.03 2.94 23.54
N ALA A 306 -12.12 3.59 23.95
CA ALA A 306 -12.79 3.29 25.22
C ALA A 306 -13.44 1.91 25.23
N ASP A 307 -13.98 1.46 24.09
CA ASP A 307 -14.65 0.17 23.97
C ASP A 307 -13.61 -0.95 24.08
N GLN A 308 -12.47 -0.80 23.42
CA GLN A 308 -11.36 -1.76 23.53
C GLN A 308 -10.78 -1.78 24.94
N VAL A 309 -10.60 -0.61 25.59
CA VAL A 309 -10.16 -0.54 26.99
C VAL A 309 -11.13 -1.28 27.90
N HIS A 310 -12.43 -1.04 27.77
CA HIS A 310 -13.45 -1.74 28.55
C HIS A 310 -13.38 -3.27 28.34
N LEU A 311 -13.35 -3.72 27.09
CA LEU A 311 -13.26 -5.14 26.75
C LEU A 311 -12.00 -5.80 27.34
N LEU A 312 -10.85 -5.13 27.24
CA LEU A 312 -9.59 -5.62 27.79
C LEU A 312 -9.62 -5.72 29.32
N LEU A 313 -10.19 -4.71 30.01
CA LEU A 313 -10.33 -4.72 31.47
C LEU A 313 -11.21 -5.88 31.95
N VAL A 314 -12.39 -6.06 31.33
CA VAL A 314 -13.29 -7.18 31.72
C VAL A 314 -12.70 -8.55 31.34
N SER A 315 -11.78 -8.59 30.39
CA SER A 315 -11.07 -9.79 29.98
C SER A 315 -9.81 -10.06 30.82
N GLY A 316 -9.55 -9.26 31.84
CA GLY A 316 -8.44 -9.48 32.79
C GLY A 316 -7.08 -8.96 32.33
N ALA A 317 -7.05 -7.96 31.45
CA ALA A 317 -5.80 -7.28 31.09
C ALA A 317 -5.13 -6.65 32.32
N ARG A 318 -3.81 -6.79 32.41
CA ARG A 318 -3.04 -6.23 33.52
C ARG A 318 -2.88 -4.72 33.35
N THR A 319 -3.39 -3.94 34.28
CA THR A 319 -3.33 -2.47 34.28
C THR A 319 -1.96 -1.92 34.69
N SER A 320 -1.09 -2.75 35.26
CA SER A 320 0.24 -2.39 35.76
C SER A 320 1.36 -2.59 34.74
N GLU A 321 1.07 -3.07 33.55
CA GLU A 321 2.07 -3.30 32.50
C GLU A 321 2.35 -2.01 31.73
N PRO A 322 3.58 -1.48 31.75
CA PRO A 322 3.90 -0.28 30.99
C PRO A 322 4.06 -0.59 29.49
N LEU A 323 3.61 0.33 28.65
CA LEU A 323 3.90 0.39 27.22
C LEU A 323 4.97 1.46 26.99
N ASN A 324 6.16 1.07 26.49
CA ASN A 324 7.31 1.98 26.35
C ASN A 324 7.55 2.82 27.62
N GLY A 325 7.66 2.16 28.77
CA GLY A 325 7.97 2.76 30.06
C GLY A 325 6.85 3.58 30.73
N LYS A 326 5.63 3.61 30.17
CA LYS A 326 4.49 4.36 30.72
C LYS A 326 3.28 3.46 30.94
N LEU A 327 2.65 3.59 32.09
CA LEU A 327 1.43 2.85 32.45
C LEU A 327 0.27 3.22 31.53
N PRO A 328 -0.73 2.33 31.32
CA PRO A 328 -1.92 2.62 30.53
C PRO A 328 -2.63 3.91 30.97
N TRP A 329 -2.73 4.16 32.28
CA TRP A 329 -3.28 5.39 32.84
C TRP A 329 -2.50 6.63 32.39
N GLN A 330 -1.17 6.59 32.46
CA GLN A 330 -0.30 7.69 32.01
C GLN A 330 -0.47 7.95 30.50
N ARG A 331 -0.61 6.88 29.69
CA ARG A 331 -0.87 6.99 28.26
C ARG A 331 -2.19 7.70 27.97
N ALA A 332 -3.25 7.34 28.68
CA ALA A 332 -4.55 8.01 28.57
C ALA A 332 -4.43 9.50 28.94
N MET A 333 -3.78 9.81 30.07
CA MET A 333 -3.59 11.20 30.52
C MET A 333 -2.77 12.03 29.54
N GLU A 334 -1.67 11.50 28.99
CA GLU A 334 -0.83 12.20 28.01
C GLU A 334 -1.54 12.57 26.72
N ARG A 335 -2.63 11.89 26.40
CA ARG A 335 -3.45 12.13 25.21
C ARG A 335 -4.79 12.80 25.54
N GLY A 336 -5.02 13.19 26.78
CA GLY A 336 -6.26 13.84 27.21
C GLY A 336 -7.48 12.92 27.19
N HIS A 337 -7.29 11.59 27.25
CA HIS A 337 -8.38 10.60 27.29
C HIS A 337 -8.89 10.42 28.72
N LEU A 338 -9.45 11.48 29.31
CA LEU A 338 -9.84 11.52 30.72
C LEU A 338 -10.91 10.46 31.08
N SER A 339 -11.81 10.12 30.17
CA SER A 339 -12.78 9.03 30.37
C SER A 339 -12.09 7.69 30.56
N ILE A 340 -11.09 7.39 29.75
CA ILE A 340 -10.29 6.17 29.84
C ILE A 340 -9.46 6.16 31.13
N ALA A 341 -8.85 7.29 31.48
CA ALA A 341 -8.12 7.40 32.74
C ALA A 341 -9.03 7.06 33.93
N ARG A 342 -10.26 7.57 33.95
CA ARG A 342 -11.26 7.22 34.99
C ARG A 342 -11.65 5.73 34.95
N MET A 343 -11.84 5.13 33.77
CA MET A 343 -12.11 3.69 33.66
C MET A 343 -10.97 2.87 34.25
N LEU A 344 -9.73 3.25 33.98
CA LEU A 344 -8.53 2.59 34.54
C LEU A 344 -8.45 2.77 36.06
N GLU A 345 -8.75 3.98 36.60
CA GLU A 345 -8.82 4.23 38.04
C GLU A 345 -9.89 3.35 38.72
N GLN A 346 -11.08 3.22 38.11
CA GLN A 346 -12.13 2.33 38.60
C GLN A 346 -11.72 0.86 38.58
N ALA A 347 -10.85 0.47 37.63
CA ALA A 347 -10.24 -0.86 37.57
C ALA A 347 -8.99 -1.00 38.45
N HIS A 348 -8.79 -0.09 39.40
CA HIS A 348 -7.64 -0.09 40.32
C HIS A 348 -6.27 -0.08 39.62
N ALA A 349 -6.18 0.57 38.46
CA ALA A 349 -4.90 0.75 37.77
C ALA A 349 -3.94 1.59 38.62
N LEU A 350 -2.65 1.30 38.50
CA LEU A 350 -1.62 2.13 39.09
C LEU A 350 -1.67 3.54 38.46
N THR A 351 -1.79 4.55 39.29
CA THR A 351 -1.70 5.96 38.91
C THR A 351 -0.33 6.51 39.34
N ALA A 352 0.13 7.54 38.67
CA ALA A 352 1.32 8.27 39.05
C ALA A 352 1.00 9.78 39.12
N PRO A 353 1.52 10.53 40.09
CA PRO A 353 1.31 11.96 40.13
C PRO A 353 1.85 12.60 38.85
N LEU A 354 1.03 13.42 38.22
CA LEU A 354 1.46 14.21 37.07
C LEU A 354 2.13 15.48 37.54
N THR A 355 3.17 15.91 36.84
CA THR A 355 3.71 17.24 36.98
C THR A 355 2.71 18.28 36.47
N ASP A 356 2.83 19.54 36.89
CA ASP A 356 1.97 20.64 36.41
C ASP A 356 1.99 20.73 34.88
N LEU A 357 3.16 20.52 34.27
CA LEU A 357 3.28 20.48 32.79
C LEU A 357 2.48 19.33 32.17
N GLN A 358 2.57 18.12 32.71
CA GLN A 358 1.82 16.98 32.22
C GLN A 358 0.32 17.19 32.39
N GLN A 359 -0.11 17.74 33.53
CA GLN A 359 -1.50 18.05 33.79
C GLN A 359 -2.02 19.15 32.85
N PHE A 360 -1.22 20.20 32.59
CA PHE A 360 -1.55 21.25 31.64
C PHE A 360 -1.75 20.69 30.24
N VAL A 361 -0.79 19.90 29.76
CA VAL A 361 -0.88 19.24 28.41
C VAL A 361 -2.11 18.33 28.34
N SER A 362 -2.36 17.53 29.38
CA SER A 362 -3.54 16.66 29.45
C SER A 362 -4.85 17.44 29.36
N ASN A 363 -4.99 18.52 30.11
CA ASN A 363 -6.18 19.38 30.10
C ASN A 363 -6.37 20.07 28.73
N CYS A 364 -5.30 20.51 28.08
CA CYS A 364 -5.36 21.07 26.73
C CYS A 364 -5.87 20.03 25.73
N LEU A 365 -5.36 18.80 25.77
CA LEU A 365 -5.77 17.71 24.88
C LEU A 365 -7.17 17.17 25.20
N ALA A 366 -7.64 17.32 26.42
CA ALA A 366 -9.02 17.06 26.81
C ALA A 366 -10.00 18.15 26.35
N GLY A 367 -9.49 19.35 26.00
CA GLY A 367 -10.30 20.53 25.70
C GLY A 367 -10.82 21.22 26.98
N ASP A 368 -10.29 20.89 28.16
CA ASP A 368 -10.68 21.49 29.41
C ASP A 368 -10.03 22.86 29.57
N LYS A 369 -10.67 23.87 29.02
CA LYS A 369 -10.24 25.27 29.03
C LYS A 369 -10.09 25.84 30.45
N ASN A 370 -10.99 25.44 31.36
CA ASN A 370 -10.97 26.00 32.71
C ASN A 370 -9.80 25.45 33.52
N ALA A 371 -9.59 24.14 33.48
CA ALA A 371 -8.48 23.50 34.17
C ALA A 371 -7.10 23.94 33.59
N ALA A 372 -7.00 24.05 32.26
CA ALA A 372 -5.77 24.53 31.62
C ALA A 372 -5.44 25.97 32.02
N ARG A 373 -6.43 26.88 32.03
CA ARG A 373 -6.25 28.27 32.42
C ARG A 373 -5.93 28.43 33.92
N ALA A 374 -6.53 27.61 34.76
CA ALA A 374 -6.22 27.63 36.19
C ALA A 374 -4.74 27.31 36.48
N LEU A 375 -4.20 26.33 35.74
CA LEU A 375 -2.76 26.02 35.85
C LEU A 375 -1.88 27.14 35.30
N LEU A 376 -2.25 27.79 34.20
CA LEU A 376 -1.51 28.93 33.64
C LEU A 376 -1.53 30.16 34.58
N GLN A 377 -2.60 30.36 35.36
CA GLN A 377 -2.64 31.43 36.39
C GLN A 377 -1.63 31.16 37.52
N GLN A 378 -1.40 29.89 37.87
CA GLN A 378 -0.44 29.50 38.91
C GLN A 378 1.00 29.45 38.37
N SER A 379 1.18 29.00 37.13
CA SER A 379 2.48 28.81 36.48
C SER A 379 2.42 29.24 35.01
N PRO A 380 2.57 30.55 34.72
CA PRO A 380 2.46 31.08 33.34
C PRO A 380 3.50 30.53 32.36
N ASP A 381 4.64 30.06 32.87
CA ASP A 381 5.73 29.47 32.07
C ASP A 381 5.38 28.14 31.43
N LEU A 382 4.30 27.48 31.87
CA LEU A 382 3.84 26.21 31.30
C LEU A 382 3.58 26.28 29.80
N ILE A 383 3.12 27.44 29.28
CA ILE A 383 2.88 27.63 27.86
C ILE A 383 4.18 27.49 27.04
N HIS A 384 5.30 27.98 27.55
CA HIS A 384 6.60 27.90 26.87
C HIS A 384 7.30 26.55 27.05
N ARG A 385 6.94 25.83 28.11
CA ARG A 385 7.46 24.48 28.39
C ARG A 385 6.65 23.39 27.73
N ALA A 386 5.42 23.68 27.31
CA ALA A 386 4.57 22.72 26.59
C ALA A 386 5.16 22.35 25.21
N PRO A 387 4.88 21.14 24.70
CA PRO A 387 5.34 20.75 23.40
C PRO A 387 4.88 21.74 22.32
N ARG A 388 5.78 22.17 21.43
CA ARG A 388 5.44 23.09 20.34
C ARG A 388 4.39 22.54 19.39
N ASN A 389 4.31 21.20 19.24
CA ASN A 389 3.35 20.47 18.40
C ASN A 389 1.98 20.26 19.06
N MET A 390 1.56 21.17 19.96
CA MET A 390 0.29 21.01 20.67
C MET A 390 -0.93 21.00 19.76
N VAL A 391 -0.93 21.76 18.67
CA VAL A 391 -2.04 21.75 17.71
C VAL A 391 -2.17 20.37 17.04
N GLN A 392 -1.05 19.80 16.56
CA GLN A 392 -1.03 18.47 15.93
C GLN A 392 -1.47 17.37 16.92
N ARG A 393 -1.01 17.48 18.18
CA ARG A 393 -1.46 16.56 19.25
C ARG A 393 -2.95 16.69 19.54
N ALA A 394 -3.47 17.91 19.53
CA ALA A 394 -4.90 18.18 19.72
C ALA A 394 -5.73 17.61 18.54
N VAL A 395 -5.28 17.81 17.30
CA VAL A 395 -5.88 17.20 16.10
C VAL A 395 -5.95 15.68 16.26
N GLY A 396 -4.86 15.04 16.71
CA GLY A 396 -4.82 13.60 16.95
C GLY A 396 -5.81 13.08 18.01
N THR A 397 -6.41 13.96 18.84
CA THR A 397 -7.50 13.60 19.77
C THR A 397 -8.88 13.53 19.11
N LYS A 398 -9.01 14.03 17.88
CA LYS A 398 -10.29 14.17 17.14
C LYS A 398 -11.34 15.05 17.86
N ARG A 399 -10.90 15.97 18.75
CA ARG A 399 -11.76 16.87 19.53
C ARG A 399 -11.55 18.30 19.09
N ILE A 400 -12.60 18.93 18.57
CA ILE A 400 -12.53 20.33 18.12
C ILE A 400 -12.21 21.29 19.27
N GLU A 401 -12.69 21.00 20.49
CA GLU A 401 -12.44 21.82 21.68
C GLU A 401 -10.96 21.82 22.06
N ALA A 402 -10.26 20.68 21.91
CA ALA A 402 -8.82 20.58 22.15
C ALA A 402 -8.04 21.41 21.13
N VAL A 403 -8.40 21.30 19.84
CA VAL A 403 -7.78 22.07 18.77
C VAL A 403 -8.01 23.58 18.96
N ARG A 404 -9.26 23.96 19.25
CA ARG A 404 -9.62 25.34 19.55
C ARG A 404 -8.81 25.90 20.72
N LEU A 405 -8.72 25.13 21.81
CA LEU A 405 -7.98 25.54 22.99
C LEU A 405 -6.49 25.72 22.69
N ALA A 406 -5.86 24.78 21.96
CA ALA A 406 -4.46 24.91 21.58
C ALA A 406 -4.22 26.18 20.73
N LEU A 407 -5.09 26.46 19.75
CA LEU A 407 -5.02 27.66 18.91
C LEU A 407 -5.29 28.95 19.72
N ASP A 408 -6.26 28.94 20.65
CA ASP A 408 -6.57 30.08 21.52
C ASP A 408 -5.43 30.40 22.50
N LEU A 409 -4.62 29.42 22.84
CA LEU A 409 -3.42 29.58 23.67
C LEU A 409 -2.19 30.04 22.86
N GLY A 410 -2.31 30.17 21.53
CA GLY A 410 -1.25 30.71 20.66
C GLY A 410 -0.27 29.64 20.14
N PHE A 411 -0.58 28.35 20.24
CA PHE A 411 0.24 27.34 19.60
C PHE A 411 0.12 27.41 18.08
N ASP A 412 1.26 27.27 17.41
CA ASP A 412 1.37 27.39 15.95
C ASP A 412 0.75 26.17 15.22
N PRO A 413 -0.28 26.38 14.36
CA PRO A 413 -0.85 25.30 13.57
C PRO A 413 0.11 24.76 12.51
N ASN A 414 1.16 25.53 12.18
CA ASN A 414 2.14 25.21 11.12
C ASN A 414 3.43 24.60 11.67
N PHE A 415 3.51 24.37 12.98
CA PHE A 415 4.68 23.74 13.55
C PHE A 415 4.77 22.26 13.11
N ILE A 416 5.87 21.91 12.48
CA ILE A 416 6.18 20.52 12.06
C ILE A 416 7.34 20.02 12.91
N ASP A 417 7.19 18.87 13.51
CA ASP A 417 8.28 18.07 14.06
C ASP A 417 8.35 16.71 13.33
N ASP A 418 9.41 15.97 13.57
CA ASP A 418 9.71 14.70 12.91
C ASP A 418 8.59 13.64 13.02
N ASN A 419 7.52 13.89 13.78
CA ASN A 419 6.45 12.92 14.05
C ASN A 419 5.03 13.45 13.80
N ALA A 420 4.84 14.74 13.52
CA ALA A 420 3.53 15.38 13.69
C ALA A 420 2.64 15.41 12.44
N ALA A 421 3.22 15.50 11.25
CA ALA A 421 2.45 15.76 10.03
C ALA A 421 1.65 14.55 9.55
N ILE A 422 2.14 13.33 9.80
CA ILE A 422 1.51 12.08 9.37
C ILE A 422 0.10 11.90 9.96
N HIS A 423 -0.13 12.41 11.16
CA HIS A 423 -1.41 12.24 11.86
C HIS A 423 -2.48 13.27 11.51
N ALA A 424 -2.10 14.44 11.00
CA ALA A 424 -3.03 15.52 10.74
C ALA A 424 -4.01 15.22 9.59
N ALA A 425 -3.50 14.78 8.46
CA ALA A 425 -4.33 14.54 7.28
C ALA A 425 -5.33 13.38 7.43
N GLY A 426 -4.93 12.28 8.08
CA GLY A 426 -5.82 11.15 8.35
C GLY A 426 -7.00 11.48 9.25
N THR A 427 -6.84 12.49 10.12
CA THR A 427 -7.89 12.94 11.05
C THR A 427 -8.87 13.90 10.39
N PHE A 428 -8.45 14.65 9.38
CA PHE A 428 -9.27 15.66 8.70
C PHE A 428 -10.48 15.08 7.96
N ALA A 429 -10.38 13.85 7.45
CA ALA A 429 -11.45 13.23 6.67
C ALA A 429 -12.74 13.02 7.46
N GLU A 430 -12.62 12.73 8.76
CA GLU A 430 -13.74 12.45 9.63
C GLU A 430 -14.24 13.71 10.36
N HIS A 431 -13.46 14.81 10.35
CA HIS A 431 -13.67 16.02 11.15
C HIS A 431 -13.47 17.30 10.34
N GLU A 432 -14.40 17.55 9.42
CA GLU A 432 -14.40 18.74 8.57
C GLU A 432 -14.38 20.06 9.35
N ASP A 433 -15.01 20.10 10.51
CA ASP A 433 -15.04 21.23 11.41
C ASP A 433 -13.64 21.56 11.98
N ILE A 434 -12.83 20.55 12.28
CA ILE A 434 -11.42 20.74 12.69
C ILE A 434 -10.61 21.34 11.53
N LEU A 435 -10.76 20.81 10.32
CA LEU A 435 -10.08 21.35 9.14
C LEU A 435 -10.43 22.82 8.91
N ARG A 436 -11.72 23.16 8.92
CA ARG A 436 -12.17 24.56 8.77
C ARG A 436 -11.61 25.47 9.85
N LEU A 437 -11.57 24.99 11.09
CA LEU A 437 -10.99 25.75 12.19
C LEU A 437 -9.50 26.02 11.99
N LEU A 438 -8.74 25.00 11.55
CA LEU A 438 -7.31 25.13 11.29
C LEU A 438 -7.03 26.13 10.16
N LEU A 439 -7.71 26.00 9.02
CA LEU A 439 -7.57 26.92 7.88
C LEU A 439 -7.96 28.34 8.28
N ALA A 440 -9.06 28.53 9.03
CA ALA A 440 -9.48 29.84 9.54
C ALA A 440 -8.48 30.45 10.54
N ARG A 441 -7.59 29.66 11.10
CA ARG A 441 -6.52 30.08 12.03
C ARG A 441 -5.12 30.06 11.42
N GLY A 442 -5.03 30.03 10.06
CA GLY A 442 -3.80 30.19 9.33
C GLY A 442 -2.97 28.92 9.14
N ALA A 443 -3.58 27.74 9.23
CA ALA A 443 -2.90 26.51 8.82
C ALA A 443 -2.64 26.52 7.32
N SER A 444 -1.40 26.19 6.94
CA SER A 444 -0.95 26.17 5.54
C SER A 444 -1.11 24.78 4.93
N LEU A 445 -1.70 24.72 3.73
CA LEU A 445 -1.77 23.50 2.93
C LEU A 445 -0.46 23.21 2.17
N LYS A 446 0.46 24.18 2.10
CA LYS A 446 1.73 24.06 1.36
C LYS A 446 2.84 23.36 2.17
N LEU A 447 2.63 23.15 3.48
CA LEU A 447 3.63 22.51 4.33
C LEU A 447 3.78 21.04 3.98
N ARG A 448 5.04 20.63 3.80
CA ARG A 448 5.43 19.24 3.53
C ARG A 448 6.08 18.64 4.77
N GLU A 449 5.66 17.44 5.13
CA GLU A 449 6.29 16.76 6.25
C GLU A 449 7.68 16.21 5.85
N PRO A 450 8.64 16.10 6.82
CA PRO A 450 10.05 15.88 6.48
C PRO A 450 10.42 14.44 6.07
N TRP A 451 9.52 13.45 6.21
CA TRP A 451 9.85 12.04 5.96
C TRP A 451 9.51 11.61 4.52
N TYR A 452 8.33 11.99 4.04
CA TYR A 452 7.80 11.57 2.74
C TYR A 452 7.52 12.75 1.80
N ASP A 453 7.84 13.97 2.26
CA ASP A 453 7.61 15.21 1.52
C ASP A 453 6.12 15.46 1.15
N GLY A 454 5.21 14.80 1.86
CA GLY A 454 3.77 14.88 1.64
C GLY A 454 3.13 16.14 2.22
N THR A 455 2.23 16.77 1.46
CA THR A 455 1.30 17.80 1.96
C THR A 455 0.09 17.16 2.62
N GLY A 456 -0.77 17.95 3.26
CA GLY A 456 -2.07 17.48 3.74
C GLY A 456 -2.95 16.88 2.63
N ILE A 457 -2.82 17.39 1.39
CA ILE A 457 -3.52 16.88 0.21
C ILE A 457 -2.96 15.51 -0.19
N GLY A 458 -1.64 15.39 -0.26
CA GLY A 458 -0.96 14.12 -0.56
C GLY A 458 -1.32 13.04 0.45
N TRP A 459 -1.36 13.37 1.73
CA TRP A 459 -1.78 12.44 2.77
C TRP A 459 -3.25 12.06 2.71
N ALA A 460 -4.14 13.00 2.34
CA ALA A 460 -5.55 12.68 2.11
C ALA A 460 -5.72 11.65 0.97
N ASP A 461 -4.93 11.76 -0.08
CA ASP A 461 -4.92 10.77 -1.16
C ASP A 461 -4.36 9.44 -0.71
N PHE A 462 -3.21 9.44 -0.04
CA PHE A 462 -2.57 8.23 0.49
C PHE A 462 -3.53 7.41 1.38
N PHE A 463 -4.29 8.08 2.26
CA PHE A 463 -5.30 7.42 3.09
C PHE A 463 -6.64 7.15 2.39
N ASN A 464 -6.75 7.40 1.08
CA ASN A 464 -7.97 7.23 0.27
C ASN A 464 -9.16 8.13 0.68
N PHE A 465 -8.89 9.28 1.23
CA PHE A 465 -9.89 10.27 1.57
C PHE A 465 -10.15 11.19 0.35
N ARG A 466 -10.64 10.60 -0.75
CA ARG A 466 -10.77 11.27 -2.05
C ARG A 466 -11.65 12.52 -1.98
N VAL A 467 -12.78 12.44 -1.28
CA VAL A 467 -13.68 13.60 -1.13
C VAL A 467 -12.98 14.75 -0.41
N LEU A 468 -12.20 14.44 0.62
CA LEU A 468 -11.40 15.44 1.32
C LEU A 468 -10.30 16.01 0.42
N ARG A 469 -9.54 15.15 -0.27
CA ARG A 469 -8.50 15.55 -1.21
C ARG A 469 -9.05 16.51 -2.26
N ASP A 470 -10.12 16.12 -2.94
CA ASP A 470 -10.73 16.91 -4.02
C ASP A 470 -11.20 18.25 -3.50
N ARG A 471 -11.75 18.30 -2.29
CA ARG A 471 -12.13 19.53 -1.63
C ARG A 471 -10.93 20.41 -1.24
N LEU A 472 -9.84 19.83 -0.73
CA LEU A 472 -8.62 20.57 -0.38
C LEU A 472 -7.97 21.15 -1.64
N LEU A 473 -8.09 20.48 -2.79
CA LEU A 473 -7.64 20.97 -4.08
C LEU A 473 -8.43 22.21 -4.58
N ASP A 474 -9.61 22.47 -4.02
CA ASP A 474 -10.41 23.68 -4.30
C ASP A 474 -10.02 24.86 -3.40
N GLU A 475 -9.26 24.64 -2.33
CA GLU A 475 -8.82 25.72 -1.44
C GLU A 475 -7.84 26.67 -2.17
N PRO A 476 -7.88 27.97 -1.84
CA PRO A 476 -7.06 28.97 -2.56
C PRO A 476 -5.56 28.79 -2.39
N GLU A 477 -5.12 28.27 -1.25
CA GLU A 477 -3.71 28.24 -0.81
C GLU A 477 -2.99 26.92 -1.14
N ILE A 478 -3.47 26.16 -2.13
CA ILE A 478 -2.78 24.96 -2.58
C ILE A 478 -1.44 25.30 -3.26
N ASP A 479 -0.53 24.35 -3.24
CA ASP A 479 0.76 24.45 -3.88
C ASP A 479 0.67 24.00 -5.36
N LEU A 480 1.57 24.52 -6.21
CA LEU A 480 1.57 24.21 -7.63
C LEU A 480 1.84 22.72 -7.89
N PHE A 481 2.71 22.10 -7.08
CA PHE A 481 3.02 20.67 -7.23
C PHE A 481 1.80 19.79 -6.91
N ASP A 482 1.01 20.13 -5.89
CA ASP A 482 -0.23 19.39 -5.61
C ASP A 482 -1.23 19.56 -6.75
N ALA A 483 -1.37 20.76 -7.32
CA ALA A 483 -2.23 20.96 -8.47
C ALA A 483 -1.79 20.11 -9.68
N LEU A 484 -0.49 19.99 -9.93
CA LEU A 484 0.09 19.19 -11.01
C LEU A 484 0.00 17.69 -10.73
N ASP A 485 0.30 17.26 -9.49
CA ASP A 485 0.28 15.85 -9.11
C ASP A 485 -1.12 15.24 -9.18
N PHE A 486 -2.16 16.07 -8.93
CA PHE A 486 -3.58 15.66 -8.97
C PHE A 486 -4.36 16.18 -10.20
N ASP A 487 -3.65 16.57 -11.27
CA ASP A 487 -4.20 16.96 -12.57
C ASP A 487 -5.21 18.15 -12.51
N ARG A 488 -5.07 19.03 -11.49
CA ARG A 488 -5.86 20.27 -11.36
C ARG A 488 -5.21 21.41 -12.13
N LEU A 489 -5.03 21.18 -13.43
CA LEU A 489 -4.39 22.15 -14.35
C LEU A 489 -5.19 23.44 -14.49
N ASP A 490 -6.48 23.41 -14.23
CA ASP A 490 -7.38 24.54 -14.13
C ASP A 490 -6.97 25.58 -13.09
N ARG A 491 -6.22 25.14 -12.04
CA ARG A 491 -5.78 26.00 -10.94
C ARG A 491 -4.46 26.73 -11.20
N ILE A 492 -3.70 26.32 -12.21
CA ILE A 492 -2.37 26.90 -12.50
C ILE A 492 -2.41 28.42 -12.65
N PRO A 493 -3.30 29.02 -13.46
CA PRO A 493 -3.33 30.49 -13.62
C PRO A 493 -3.60 31.23 -12.31
N GLU A 494 -4.49 30.70 -11.47
CA GLU A 494 -4.84 31.30 -10.18
C GLU A 494 -3.67 31.24 -9.19
N ILE A 495 -2.97 30.08 -9.14
CA ILE A 495 -1.80 29.90 -8.28
C ILE A 495 -0.69 30.86 -8.70
N LEU A 496 -0.39 30.95 -10.00
CA LEU A 496 0.65 31.83 -10.54
C LEU A 496 0.30 33.33 -10.42
N ALA A 497 -0.98 33.69 -10.43
CA ALA A 497 -1.41 35.06 -10.16
C ALA A 497 -1.09 35.51 -8.72
N ARG A 498 -1.06 34.59 -7.76
CA ARG A 498 -0.72 34.88 -6.36
C ARG A 498 0.77 34.71 -6.08
N ASP A 499 1.40 33.71 -6.71
CA ASP A 499 2.79 33.34 -6.52
C ASP A 499 3.46 33.05 -7.87
N PRO A 500 3.86 34.09 -8.61
CA PRO A 500 4.48 33.93 -9.93
C PRO A 500 5.77 33.12 -9.91
N GLU A 501 6.51 33.16 -8.78
CA GLU A 501 7.75 32.41 -8.61
C GLU A 501 7.54 30.90 -8.53
N ALA A 502 6.32 30.45 -8.21
CA ALA A 502 6.00 29.03 -8.14
C ALA A 502 6.26 28.30 -9.46
N LEU A 503 6.17 29.00 -10.62
CA LEU A 503 6.43 28.41 -11.94
C LEU A 503 7.84 27.84 -12.08
N GLU A 504 8.82 28.50 -11.45
CA GLU A 504 10.24 28.11 -11.54
C GLU A 504 10.81 27.62 -10.22
N ARG A 505 10.01 27.59 -9.14
CA ARG A 505 10.48 27.16 -7.83
C ARG A 505 10.78 25.67 -7.83
N PRO A 506 12.04 25.25 -7.58
CA PRO A 506 12.39 23.83 -7.47
C PRO A 506 11.65 23.15 -6.32
N PHE A 507 11.33 21.86 -6.50
CA PHE A 507 10.61 21.08 -5.48
C PHE A 507 11.32 21.05 -4.13
N ALA A 508 12.65 20.97 -4.11
CA ALA A 508 13.43 20.98 -2.86
C ALA A 508 13.20 22.25 -2.03
N GLN A 509 12.91 23.39 -2.66
CA GLN A 509 12.59 24.63 -1.94
C GLN A 509 11.22 24.61 -1.26
N CYS A 510 10.36 23.63 -1.60
CA CYS A 510 9.08 23.40 -0.93
C CYS A 510 9.22 22.46 0.27
N LEU A 511 10.40 21.87 0.49
CA LEU A 511 10.64 20.93 1.59
C LEU A 511 10.98 21.67 2.89
N THR A 512 10.56 21.06 4.00
CA THR A 512 10.84 21.59 5.36
C THR A 512 12.13 21.07 5.97
N ARG A 513 12.74 20.05 5.38
CA ARG A 513 13.98 19.43 5.86
C ARG A 513 15.23 20.20 5.40
N GLU A 514 16.27 20.18 6.24
CA GLU A 514 17.60 20.70 5.89
C GLU A 514 18.66 19.62 6.12
N PRO A 515 19.75 19.54 5.31
CA PRO A 515 19.96 20.35 4.10
C PRO A 515 18.99 19.94 2.98
N GLN A 516 18.56 20.91 2.19
CA GLN A 516 17.78 20.63 0.99
C GLN A 516 18.68 19.97 -0.06
N PRO A 517 18.23 18.89 -0.72
CA PRO A 517 18.99 18.29 -1.82
C PRO A 517 19.16 19.29 -2.98
N GLN A 518 20.23 19.16 -3.76
CA GLN A 518 20.34 19.85 -5.03
C GLN A 518 19.15 19.48 -5.90
N ASP A 519 18.42 20.50 -6.33
CA ASP A 519 17.16 20.25 -7.00
C ASP A 519 17.13 20.89 -8.39
N TRP A 520 17.01 20.03 -9.37
CA TRP A 520 16.78 20.36 -10.76
C TRP A 520 15.28 20.31 -11.09
N GLN A 521 14.45 19.83 -10.17
CA GLN A 521 13.04 19.53 -10.36
C GLN A 521 12.18 20.81 -10.21
N THR A 522 12.31 21.75 -11.16
CA THR A 522 11.26 22.74 -11.36
C THR A 522 9.93 22.05 -11.70
N PRO A 523 8.77 22.71 -11.57
CA PRO A 523 7.48 22.13 -11.95
C PRO A 523 7.51 21.49 -13.34
N LEU A 524 8.08 22.17 -14.34
CA LEU A 524 8.22 21.64 -15.70
C LEU A 524 9.12 20.39 -15.72
N ALA A 525 10.29 20.47 -15.09
CA ALA A 525 11.24 19.34 -15.07
C ALA A 525 10.63 18.09 -14.42
N ARG A 526 9.91 18.27 -13.32
CA ARG A 526 9.23 17.16 -12.61
C ARG A 526 8.13 16.54 -13.47
N MET A 527 7.31 17.34 -14.16
CA MET A 527 6.25 16.81 -15.03
C MET A 527 6.81 16.10 -16.26
N VAL A 528 7.92 16.58 -16.82
CA VAL A 528 8.67 15.89 -17.89
C VAL A 528 9.18 14.54 -17.40
N ASP A 529 9.78 14.51 -16.21
CA ASP A 529 10.33 13.28 -15.60
C ASP A 529 9.26 12.23 -15.33
N GLN A 530 8.07 12.67 -14.92
CA GLN A 530 6.91 11.80 -14.64
C GLN A 530 6.10 11.40 -15.87
N GLY A 531 6.33 12.01 -17.05
CA GLY A 531 5.60 11.72 -18.27
C GLY A 531 4.19 12.34 -18.33
N LYS A 532 3.91 13.41 -17.57
CA LYS A 532 2.61 14.09 -17.50
C LYS A 532 2.43 15.10 -18.64
N THR A 533 2.04 14.63 -19.82
CA THR A 533 1.99 15.41 -21.06
C THR A 533 1.14 16.69 -20.96
N GLU A 534 -0.08 16.61 -20.40
CA GLU A 534 -0.97 17.78 -20.31
C GLU A 534 -0.47 18.81 -19.30
N ALA A 535 0.16 18.38 -18.21
CA ALA A 535 0.80 19.28 -17.26
C ALA A 535 2.01 19.99 -17.89
N VAL A 536 2.84 19.28 -18.66
CA VAL A 536 3.94 19.88 -19.44
C VAL A 536 3.40 20.93 -20.40
N ARG A 537 2.35 20.63 -21.17
CA ARG A 537 1.71 21.56 -22.08
C ARG A 537 1.22 22.83 -21.36
N ALA A 538 0.52 22.66 -20.24
CA ALA A 538 -0.01 23.77 -19.46
C ALA A 538 1.10 24.67 -18.90
N LEU A 539 2.19 24.10 -18.40
CA LEU A 539 3.32 24.85 -17.86
C LEU A 539 4.08 25.62 -18.96
N LEU A 540 4.31 25.02 -20.13
CA LEU A 540 4.92 25.71 -21.28
C LEU A 540 4.06 26.88 -21.77
N GLN A 541 2.73 26.75 -21.76
CA GLN A 541 1.80 27.86 -22.07
C GLN A 541 1.88 29.00 -21.06
N GLN A 542 2.26 28.76 -19.83
CA GLN A 542 2.51 29.79 -18.81
C GLN A 542 3.95 30.36 -18.87
N GLY A 543 4.75 29.91 -19.82
CA GLY A 543 6.10 30.42 -20.04
C GLY A 543 7.16 29.74 -19.16
N ALA A 544 6.94 28.52 -18.69
CA ALA A 544 7.92 27.75 -17.90
C ALA A 544 9.24 27.57 -18.68
N ASN A 545 10.36 27.78 -17.98
CA ASN A 545 11.69 27.71 -18.56
C ASN A 545 12.14 26.24 -18.76
N SER A 546 12.36 25.85 -20.01
CA SER A 546 12.84 24.52 -20.39
C SER A 546 14.36 24.32 -20.24
N ALA A 547 15.10 25.30 -19.73
CA ALA A 547 16.56 25.23 -19.60
C ALA A 547 17.05 24.40 -18.41
N ALA A 548 16.17 23.91 -17.53
CA ALA A 548 16.54 23.03 -16.42
C ALA A 548 17.25 21.78 -16.92
N ARG A 549 18.26 21.32 -16.15
CA ARG A 549 19.07 20.15 -16.50
C ARG A 549 19.03 19.11 -15.38
N HIS A 550 18.89 17.87 -15.79
CA HIS A 550 19.04 16.73 -14.88
C HIS A 550 20.48 16.69 -14.31
N PRO A 551 20.72 16.16 -13.08
CA PRO A 551 22.06 16.03 -12.49
C PRO A 551 23.10 15.29 -13.34
N SER A 552 22.65 14.41 -14.25
CA SER A 552 23.51 13.75 -15.25
C SER A 552 23.94 14.67 -16.41
N GLY A 553 23.50 15.95 -16.43
CA GLY A 553 23.77 16.93 -17.48
C GLY A 553 22.76 16.95 -18.64
N HIS A 554 21.83 15.99 -18.69
CA HIS A 554 20.82 15.90 -19.74
C HIS A 554 19.83 17.07 -19.68
N SER A 555 19.44 17.59 -20.84
CA SER A 555 18.33 18.53 -21.02
C SER A 555 16.98 17.83 -20.75
N LEU A 556 15.92 18.60 -20.56
CA LEU A 556 14.57 18.04 -20.39
C LEU A 556 14.14 17.23 -21.62
N LEU A 557 14.56 17.63 -22.82
CA LEU A 557 14.32 16.89 -24.06
C LEU A 557 14.97 15.51 -24.02
N GLU A 558 16.25 15.43 -23.62
CA GLU A 558 16.99 14.16 -23.50
C GLU A 558 16.40 13.27 -22.40
N VAL A 559 15.91 13.85 -21.29
CA VAL A 559 15.20 13.11 -20.25
C VAL A 559 13.91 12.49 -20.81
N ALA A 560 13.09 13.26 -21.53
CA ALA A 560 11.88 12.75 -22.16
C ALA A 560 12.16 11.65 -23.19
N GLN A 561 13.21 11.80 -24.00
CA GLN A 561 13.64 10.80 -24.98
C GLN A 561 14.08 9.49 -24.29
N THR A 562 14.92 9.58 -23.26
CA THR A 562 15.42 8.42 -22.52
C THR A 562 14.30 7.64 -21.84
N LYS A 563 13.28 8.35 -21.34
CA LYS A 563 12.12 7.74 -20.69
C LYS A 563 11.02 7.30 -21.65
N GLY A 564 11.15 7.58 -22.95
CA GLY A 564 10.17 7.19 -23.97
C GLY A 564 8.88 8.03 -23.99
N HIS A 565 8.92 9.26 -23.48
CA HIS A 565 7.77 10.16 -23.44
C HIS A 565 7.60 10.91 -24.78
N HIS A 566 7.21 10.21 -25.83
CA HIS A 566 7.21 10.71 -27.23
C HIS A 566 6.39 11.97 -27.44
N GLU A 567 5.23 12.12 -26.80
CA GLU A 567 4.40 13.32 -26.90
C GLU A 567 5.08 14.53 -26.26
N ILE A 568 5.75 14.34 -25.12
CA ILE A 568 6.50 15.40 -24.43
C ILE A 568 7.72 15.82 -25.26
N VAL A 569 8.40 14.87 -25.92
CA VAL A 569 9.49 15.17 -26.86
C VAL A 569 9.00 16.13 -27.93
N THR A 570 7.87 15.83 -28.57
CA THR A 570 7.27 16.68 -29.61
C THR A 570 6.92 18.09 -29.08
N LEU A 571 6.36 18.17 -27.87
CA LEU A 571 6.03 19.45 -27.23
C LEU A 571 7.27 20.31 -26.96
N LEU A 572 8.32 19.73 -26.43
CA LEU A 572 9.56 20.42 -26.12
C LEU A 572 10.30 20.87 -27.39
N GLU A 573 10.33 20.05 -28.45
CA GLU A 573 10.89 20.42 -29.76
C GLU A 573 10.14 21.60 -30.37
N GLN A 574 8.81 21.59 -30.36
CA GLN A 574 7.99 22.71 -30.85
C GLN A 574 8.22 23.99 -30.05
N HIS A 575 8.34 23.88 -28.74
CA HIS A 575 8.61 25.02 -27.86
C HIS A 575 9.98 25.65 -28.16
N LEU A 576 11.04 24.82 -28.32
CA LEU A 576 12.39 25.27 -28.63
C LEU A 576 12.53 25.93 -30.00
N ILE A 577 11.65 25.63 -30.96
CA ILE A 577 11.61 26.31 -32.28
C ILE A 577 10.91 27.65 -32.20
N SER A 578 10.00 27.82 -31.23
CA SER A 578 9.12 28.98 -31.10
C SER A 578 9.71 30.07 -30.19
N THR A 579 10.70 29.72 -29.37
CA THR A 579 11.48 30.62 -28.50
C THR A 579 12.84 30.93 -29.11
#